data_1979f62da6855b09ee7d9f1d851110b2
#
_entry.id   1979f62da6855b09ee7d9f1d851110b2
#
_cell.length_a   1.000
_cell.length_b   1.000
_cell.length_c   1.000
_cell.angle_alpha   90.00
_cell.angle_beta   90.00
_cell.angle_gamma   90.00
#
_symmetry.space_group_name_H-M   'P 1'
#
loop_
_entity.id
_entity.type
_entity.pdbx_description
1 polymer ?
#
loop_
_entity_poly.entity_id
_entity_poly.type
_entity_poly.pdbx_seq_one_letter_code
_entity_poly.pdbx_strand_id
1 'polypeptide(L)'
;MHIAPEDIRTCIEDHPAREPGVEPMATPIVQTSLFAFPDYDSLIAAGAAEYRNNVYSRGQNPTVEVLERKLAALERGESCKAFGSGMAAVSSVILGLLDSGDHILFVNHTYGPTMQLAKQLERFGLEHTLLLDIEPDDVKAALRPNTKLVWLESPGTMMFRTLDLAAIADIAHSHGALTCIDNSWASPLFQKPITHGVDIVIHSATKYIGGHSDVVAGAVITTAERMRHIFYRSYLLLGGILHPFDSWLLLRGLRTMPVRMQQHHADAIRVAEFLRTRPEVAAVHHPAFDAPSPTLTGFSGLFSFELKDAGFDEVRRFIDSLRRFRIGVSWGGVESLVISPNRGNNLHYLDSQRIPHGLIRMSIGLEGADALIDDISAAL
;
A
#
# COMPACT_ATOMS: atom_id res chain seq x y z
N MET A 1 0.93 -2.84 -20.28
CA MET A 1 1.83 -2.56 -19.13
C MET A 1 3.00 -1.70 -19.54
N HIS A 2 3.31 -0.65 -18.78
CA HIS A 2 4.46 0.21 -19.01
C HIS A 2 5.08 0.63 -17.68
N ILE A 3 6.40 0.42 -17.54
CA ILE A 3 7.21 0.93 -16.43
C ILE A 3 8.20 1.93 -17.02
N ALA A 4 8.20 3.16 -16.52
CA ALA A 4 9.08 4.21 -17.03
C ALA A 4 10.56 3.87 -16.78
N PRO A 5 11.47 4.13 -17.76
CA PRO A 5 12.90 3.83 -17.60
C PRO A 5 13.55 4.50 -16.39
N GLU A 6 13.11 5.70 -16.02
CA GLU A 6 13.58 6.40 -14.83
C GLU A 6 13.17 5.67 -13.52
N ASP A 7 11.99 5.04 -13.48
CA ASP A 7 11.56 4.27 -12.33
C ASP A 7 12.42 3.00 -12.16
N ILE A 8 12.75 2.33 -13.28
CA ILE A 8 13.67 1.18 -13.27
C ILE A 8 15.03 1.62 -12.71
N ARG A 9 15.59 2.73 -13.19
CA ARG A 9 16.86 3.28 -12.67
C ARG A 9 16.76 3.59 -11.18
N THR A 10 15.70 4.29 -10.76
CA THR A 10 15.46 4.62 -9.34
C THR A 10 15.39 3.38 -8.46
N CYS A 11 14.79 2.28 -8.95
CA CYS A 11 14.78 1.01 -8.22
C CYS A 11 16.19 0.41 -8.07
N ILE A 12 17.02 0.46 -9.11
CA ILE A 12 18.29 -0.26 -9.18
C ILE A 12 19.44 0.54 -8.56
N GLU A 13 19.53 1.84 -8.86
CA GLU A 13 20.68 2.68 -8.49
C GLU A 13 20.55 3.18 -7.04
N ASP A 14 21.48 2.79 -6.18
CA ASP A 14 21.68 3.42 -4.88
C ASP A 14 22.70 4.57 -5.03
N HIS A 15 22.42 5.69 -4.41
CA HIS A 15 23.36 6.81 -4.32
C HIS A 15 23.71 7.03 -2.84
N PRO A 16 24.57 6.18 -2.24
CA PRO A 16 25.07 6.40 -0.89
C PRO A 16 25.89 7.68 -0.83
N ALA A 17 26.05 8.24 0.37
CA ALA A 17 26.98 9.36 0.57
C ALA A 17 28.38 8.93 0.10
N ARG A 18 28.97 9.67 -0.84
CA ARG A 18 30.25 9.33 -1.45
C ARG A 18 31.39 9.73 -0.53
N GLU A 19 32.20 8.75 -0.13
CA GLU A 19 33.56 9.03 0.35
C GLU A 19 34.51 9.06 -0.86
N PRO A 20 35.46 9.98 -0.91
CA PRO A 20 36.40 10.05 -2.04
C PRO A 20 37.21 8.75 -2.17
N GLY A 21 37.06 8.06 -3.30
CA GLY A 21 37.93 6.96 -3.72
C GLY A 21 37.39 5.54 -3.60
N VAL A 22 36.31 5.29 -2.83
CA VAL A 22 35.67 3.96 -2.73
C VAL A 22 34.16 4.11 -2.63
N GLU A 23 33.41 3.49 -3.53
CA GLU A 23 31.94 3.54 -3.56
C GLU A 23 31.37 2.10 -3.41
N PRO A 24 30.64 1.79 -2.33
CA PRO A 24 30.01 0.48 -2.19
C PRO A 24 28.83 0.36 -3.18
N MET A 25 28.70 -0.82 -3.83
CA MET A 25 27.62 -1.10 -4.76
C MET A 25 26.25 -1.27 -4.08
N ALA A 26 26.22 -1.50 -2.78
CA ALA A 26 25.01 -1.57 -1.97
C ALA A 26 25.09 -0.51 -0.86
N THR A 27 23.95 0.06 -0.51
CA THR A 27 23.87 1.03 0.59
C THR A 27 24.42 0.42 1.88
N PRO A 28 25.40 1.05 2.58
CA PRO A 28 25.86 0.59 3.89
C PRO A 28 24.74 0.61 4.94
N ILE A 29 24.81 -0.32 5.89
CA ILE A 29 23.89 -0.33 7.04
C ILE A 29 24.52 0.47 8.17
N VAL A 30 23.91 1.61 8.51
CA VAL A 30 24.30 2.44 9.66
C VAL A 30 23.47 2.04 10.86
N GLN A 31 23.90 0.99 11.56
CA GLN A 31 23.20 0.43 12.73
C GLN A 31 23.62 1.17 14.00
N THR A 32 23.01 2.31 14.26
CA THR A 32 23.26 3.12 15.46
C THR A 32 21.95 3.72 15.99
N SER A 33 21.90 3.99 17.28
CA SER A 33 20.77 4.72 17.90
C SER A 33 21.00 6.25 17.89
N LEU A 34 22.23 6.70 17.93
CA LEU A 34 22.58 8.12 18.09
C LEU A 34 23.81 8.49 17.26
N PHE A 35 24.00 9.79 17.09
CA PHE A 35 25.14 10.37 16.38
C PHE A 35 25.90 11.34 17.29
N ALA A 36 27.23 11.34 17.22
CA ALA A 36 28.08 12.27 17.95
C ALA A 36 28.30 13.53 17.11
N PHE A 37 28.46 14.67 17.81
CA PHE A 37 28.70 15.96 17.22
C PHE A 37 30.08 16.48 17.63
N PRO A 38 30.75 17.31 16.79
CA PRO A 38 32.10 17.83 17.09
C PRO A 38 32.10 18.81 18.27
N ASP A 39 30.98 19.51 18.49
CA ASP A 39 30.81 20.52 19.54
C ASP A 39 29.34 20.66 19.94
N TYR A 40 29.06 21.39 21.02
CA TYR A 40 27.72 21.55 21.59
C TYR A 40 26.83 22.44 20.72
N ASP A 41 27.39 23.45 20.05
CA ASP A 41 26.63 24.32 19.16
C ASP A 41 26.09 23.53 17.95
N SER A 42 26.91 22.64 17.40
CA SER A 42 26.50 21.70 16.31
C SER A 42 25.34 20.78 16.74
N LEU A 43 25.38 20.27 17.98
CA LEU A 43 24.27 19.47 18.52
C LEU A 43 22.99 20.30 18.65
N ILE A 44 23.06 21.52 19.17
CA ILE A 44 21.90 22.41 19.32
C ILE A 44 21.31 22.74 17.94
N ALA A 45 22.15 23.12 16.99
CA ALA A 45 21.71 23.44 15.63
C ALA A 45 21.04 22.25 14.93
N ALA A 46 21.61 21.05 15.06
CA ALA A 46 21.04 19.83 14.49
C ALA A 46 19.70 19.47 15.15
N GLY A 47 19.60 19.58 16.49
CA GLY A 47 18.37 19.30 17.24
C GLY A 47 17.24 20.26 16.91
N ALA A 48 17.55 21.54 16.64
CA ALA A 48 16.54 22.51 16.19
C ALA A 48 15.94 22.19 14.80
N ALA A 49 16.60 21.34 14.02
CA ALA A 49 16.18 20.91 12.69
C ALA A 49 16.27 19.36 12.52
N GLU A 50 15.83 18.59 13.52
CA GLU A 50 15.93 17.12 13.57
C GLU A 50 15.31 16.45 12.34
N TYR A 51 14.30 17.05 11.74
CA TYR A 51 13.72 16.57 10.48
C TYR A 51 14.73 16.47 9.33
N ARG A 52 15.83 17.20 9.37
CA ARG A 52 16.87 17.27 8.32
C ARG A 52 18.24 16.74 8.76
N ASN A 53 18.38 16.37 10.03
CA ASN A 53 19.67 16.03 10.62
C ASN A 53 19.61 14.68 11.34
N ASN A 54 20.69 13.93 11.22
CA ASN A 54 20.90 12.70 11.95
C ASN A 54 21.29 13.02 13.41
N VAL A 55 20.32 13.12 14.31
CA VAL A 55 20.52 13.34 15.75
C VAL A 55 20.31 12.03 16.51
N TYR A 56 19.19 11.39 16.24
CA TYR A 56 18.80 10.11 16.82
C TYR A 56 18.04 9.29 15.76
N SER A 57 18.34 7.99 15.67
CA SER A 57 17.81 7.14 14.59
C SER A 57 16.28 6.96 14.60
N ARG A 58 15.58 7.37 15.68
CA ARG A 58 14.12 7.48 15.67
C ARG A 58 13.63 8.56 14.69
N GLY A 59 14.39 9.65 14.50
CA GLY A 59 14.06 10.73 13.57
C GLY A 59 14.64 10.51 12.18
N GLN A 60 15.96 10.34 12.11
CA GLN A 60 16.71 10.20 10.86
C GLN A 60 17.82 9.15 10.99
N ASN A 61 18.04 8.38 9.91
CA ASN A 61 19.15 7.43 9.81
C ASN A 61 19.62 7.35 8.34
N PRO A 62 20.93 7.41 8.05
CA PRO A 62 21.45 7.46 6.69
C PRO A 62 21.01 6.31 5.77
N THR A 63 20.84 5.08 6.30
CA THR A 63 20.37 3.94 5.52
C THR A 63 18.87 4.09 5.18
N VAL A 64 18.07 4.53 6.15
CA VAL A 64 16.62 4.76 5.97
C VAL A 64 16.36 5.90 5.00
N GLU A 65 17.15 6.96 5.05
CA GLU A 65 17.04 8.12 4.13
C GLU A 65 17.24 7.74 2.66
N VAL A 66 18.12 6.77 2.37
CA VAL A 66 18.27 6.28 0.98
C VAL A 66 16.98 5.67 0.47
N LEU A 67 16.32 4.84 1.28
CA LEU A 67 15.02 4.26 0.95
C LEU A 67 13.95 5.34 0.78
N GLU A 68 13.87 6.28 1.71
CA GLU A 68 12.90 7.39 1.71
C GLU A 68 13.02 8.24 0.44
N ARG A 69 14.24 8.60 0.06
CA ARG A 69 14.48 9.35 -1.20
C ARG A 69 14.02 8.58 -2.44
N LYS A 70 14.29 7.26 -2.50
CA LYS A 70 13.87 6.41 -3.63
C LYS A 70 12.35 6.32 -3.72
N LEU A 71 11.67 6.10 -2.58
CA LEU A 71 10.21 5.99 -2.54
C LEU A 71 9.54 7.32 -2.89
N ALA A 72 10.06 8.46 -2.40
CA ALA A 72 9.59 9.79 -2.80
C ALA A 72 9.73 10.01 -4.32
N ALA A 73 10.89 9.68 -4.89
CA ALA A 73 11.14 9.81 -6.33
C ALA A 73 10.23 8.90 -7.17
N LEU A 74 10.01 7.65 -6.74
CA LEU A 74 9.14 6.69 -7.41
C LEU A 74 7.69 7.17 -7.45
N GLU A 75 7.17 7.77 -6.38
CA GLU A 75 5.81 8.32 -6.31
C GLU A 75 5.69 9.76 -6.85
N ARG A 76 6.81 10.38 -7.27
CA ARG A 76 6.82 11.81 -7.66
C ARG A 76 6.45 12.76 -6.52
N GLY A 77 6.67 12.35 -5.28
CA GLY A 77 6.49 13.18 -4.09
C GLY A 77 7.76 13.91 -3.69
N GLU A 78 7.62 14.93 -2.86
CA GLU A 78 8.75 15.75 -2.40
C GLU A 78 9.48 15.11 -1.21
N SER A 79 8.77 14.33 -0.40
CA SER A 79 9.30 13.75 0.83
C SER A 79 8.63 12.43 1.17
N CYS A 80 9.40 11.54 1.79
CA CYS A 80 8.94 10.25 2.31
C CYS A 80 9.43 10.05 3.74
N LYS A 81 8.63 9.34 4.56
CA LYS A 81 9.05 8.71 5.80
C LYS A 81 8.70 7.23 5.79
N ALA A 82 9.66 6.42 6.26
CA ALA A 82 9.52 4.98 6.35
C ALA A 82 9.16 4.54 7.79
N PHE A 83 8.28 3.56 7.90
CA PHE A 83 7.66 3.09 9.14
C PHE A 83 7.85 1.59 9.33
N GLY A 84 7.87 1.13 10.58
CA GLY A 84 7.97 -0.28 10.94
C GLY A 84 6.74 -1.14 10.56
N SER A 85 5.69 -0.56 10.00
CA SER A 85 4.55 -1.28 9.42
C SER A 85 3.67 -0.35 8.57
N GLY A 86 2.85 -0.93 7.66
CA GLY A 86 1.82 -0.16 6.95
C GLY A 86 0.84 0.52 7.91
N MET A 87 0.44 -0.15 9.00
CA MET A 87 -0.45 0.43 10.01
C MET A 87 0.20 1.58 10.80
N ALA A 88 1.52 1.55 11.01
CA ALA A 88 2.22 2.70 11.60
C ALA A 88 2.19 3.92 10.66
N ALA A 89 2.31 3.71 9.34
CA ALA A 89 2.13 4.75 8.34
C ALA A 89 0.70 5.31 8.35
N VAL A 90 -0.31 4.43 8.31
CA VAL A 90 -1.74 4.81 8.40
C VAL A 90 -2.04 5.62 9.65
N SER A 91 -1.67 5.12 10.83
CA SER A 91 -1.94 5.79 12.10
C SER A 91 -1.20 7.12 12.20
N SER A 92 0.01 7.20 11.64
CA SER A 92 0.80 8.44 11.66
C SER A 92 0.19 9.54 10.79
N VAL A 93 -0.39 9.19 9.65
CA VAL A 93 -1.13 10.16 8.81
C VAL A 93 -2.39 10.66 9.54
N ILE A 94 -3.21 9.74 10.04
CA ILE A 94 -4.48 10.10 10.71
C ILE A 94 -4.21 10.97 11.94
N LEU A 95 -3.35 10.52 12.85
CA LEU A 95 -3.06 11.23 14.11
C LEU A 95 -2.16 12.46 13.92
N GLY A 96 -1.41 12.52 12.81
CA GLY A 96 -0.58 13.67 12.47
C GLY A 96 -1.36 14.83 11.84
N LEU A 97 -2.46 14.55 11.16
CA LEU A 97 -3.17 15.56 10.36
C LEU A 97 -4.55 15.92 10.88
N LEU A 98 -5.17 15.06 11.70
CA LEU A 98 -6.54 15.28 12.17
C LEU A 98 -6.59 15.58 13.66
N ASP A 99 -7.59 16.36 14.03
CA ASP A 99 -7.91 16.73 15.39
C ASP A 99 -9.28 16.18 15.81
N SER A 100 -9.62 16.25 17.10
CA SER A 100 -10.93 15.85 17.62
C SER A 100 -12.04 16.68 16.96
N GLY A 101 -13.09 16.04 16.47
CA GLY A 101 -14.19 16.64 15.73
C GLY A 101 -14.03 16.54 14.21
N ASP A 102 -12.87 16.16 13.71
CA ASP A 102 -12.67 15.97 12.27
C ASP A 102 -13.28 14.66 11.77
N HIS A 103 -13.71 14.66 10.50
CA HIS A 103 -14.30 13.51 9.84
C HIS A 103 -13.41 12.98 8.72
N ILE A 104 -13.35 11.64 8.62
CA ILE A 104 -12.71 10.90 7.53
C ILE A 104 -13.79 10.24 6.67
N LEU A 105 -13.76 10.52 5.37
CA LEU A 105 -14.56 9.80 4.38
C LEU A 105 -13.71 8.72 3.73
N PHE A 106 -13.98 7.45 4.01
CA PHE A 106 -13.38 6.31 3.33
C PHE A 106 -14.20 5.98 2.09
N VAL A 107 -13.53 5.91 0.93
CA VAL A 107 -14.16 5.63 -0.36
C VAL A 107 -13.66 4.30 -0.91
N ASN A 108 -14.61 3.48 -1.38
CA ASN A 108 -14.35 2.12 -1.85
C ASN A 108 -14.08 1.12 -0.69
N HIS A 109 -13.88 -0.16 -1.04
CA HIS A 109 -13.49 -1.17 -0.08
C HIS A 109 -12.10 -0.87 0.48
N THR A 110 -12.03 -0.62 1.76
CA THR A 110 -10.82 -0.21 2.47
C THR A 110 -10.28 -1.37 3.31
N TYR A 111 -8.97 -1.43 3.47
CA TYR A 111 -8.28 -2.43 4.29
C TYR A 111 -8.86 -2.50 5.72
N GLY A 112 -9.27 -3.69 6.14
CA GLY A 112 -10.00 -3.90 7.39
C GLY A 112 -9.36 -3.27 8.64
N PRO A 113 -8.06 -3.46 8.90
CA PRO A 113 -7.37 -2.81 10.03
C PRO A 113 -7.40 -1.28 10.00
N THR A 114 -7.40 -0.64 8.83
CA THR A 114 -7.57 0.81 8.70
C THR A 114 -8.95 1.24 9.20
N MET A 115 -10.00 0.52 8.83
CA MET A 115 -11.36 0.75 9.33
C MET A 115 -11.48 0.47 10.83
N GLN A 116 -10.81 -0.57 11.34
CA GLN A 116 -10.77 -0.84 12.77
C GLN A 116 -10.07 0.28 13.56
N LEU A 117 -8.99 0.85 13.00
CA LEU A 117 -8.33 2.01 13.61
C LEU A 117 -9.27 3.21 13.65
N ALA A 118 -9.95 3.55 12.54
CA ALA A 118 -10.93 4.64 12.50
C ALA A 118 -12.00 4.46 13.59
N LYS A 119 -12.55 3.25 13.73
CA LYS A 119 -13.51 2.91 14.79
C LYS A 119 -12.93 3.09 16.20
N GLN A 120 -11.67 2.71 16.44
CA GLN A 120 -11.01 2.94 17.73
C GLN A 120 -10.78 4.42 18.04
N LEU A 121 -10.59 5.24 17.01
CA LEU A 121 -10.34 6.67 17.16
C LEU A 121 -11.63 7.50 17.43
N GLU A 122 -12.83 6.91 17.27
CA GLU A 122 -14.09 7.55 17.69
C GLU A 122 -14.07 7.96 19.17
N ARG A 123 -13.44 7.16 20.03
CA ARG A 123 -13.29 7.48 21.47
C ARG A 123 -12.44 8.74 21.74
N PHE A 124 -11.69 9.20 20.74
CA PHE A 124 -10.90 10.43 20.78
C PHE A 124 -11.55 11.56 19.96
N GLY A 125 -12.81 11.36 19.53
CA GLY A 125 -13.61 12.37 18.86
C GLY A 125 -13.42 12.45 17.35
N LEU A 126 -12.70 11.50 16.72
CA LEU A 126 -12.67 11.41 15.26
C LEU A 126 -13.96 10.75 14.75
N GLU A 127 -14.53 11.30 13.69
CA GLU A 127 -15.67 10.73 12.99
C GLU A 127 -15.24 10.05 11.71
N HIS A 128 -15.98 9.02 11.26
CA HIS A 128 -15.73 8.40 9.98
C HIS A 128 -17.01 7.90 9.29
N THR A 129 -16.93 7.80 7.96
CA THR A 129 -17.95 7.17 7.11
C THR A 129 -17.25 6.28 6.08
N LEU A 130 -17.81 5.09 5.82
CA LEU A 130 -17.42 4.24 4.70
C LEU A 130 -18.45 4.41 3.58
N LEU A 131 -17.99 4.81 2.40
CA LEU A 131 -18.77 4.92 1.17
C LEU A 131 -18.34 3.83 0.20
N LEU A 132 -19.23 2.90 -0.11
CA LEU A 132 -18.98 1.81 -1.07
C LEU A 132 -19.32 2.19 -2.51
N ASP A 133 -20.06 3.27 -2.71
CA ASP A 133 -20.33 3.85 -4.01
C ASP A 133 -19.12 4.71 -4.41
N ILE A 134 -18.69 4.59 -5.68
CA ILE A 134 -17.37 5.06 -6.08
C ILE A 134 -17.40 6.20 -7.10
N GLU A 135 -18.59 6.59 -7.54
CA GLU A 135 -18.71 7.68 -8.49
C GLU A 135 -18.39 9.03 -7.84
N PRO A 136 -17.74 9.95 -8.55
CA PRO A 136 -17.39 11.27 -8.00
C PRO A 136 -18.56 12.03 -7.37
N ASP A 137 -19.77 11.95 -7.94
CA ASP A 137 -20.95 12.59 -7.40
C ASP A 137 -21.39 11.99 -6.05
N ASP A 138 -21.22 10.68 -5.84
CA ASP A 138 -21.49 10.03 -4.57
C ASP A 138 -20.50 10.50 -3.49
N VAL A 139 -19.22 10.63 -3.86
CA VAL A 139 -18.19 11.18 -2.97
C VAL A 139 -18.55 12.60 -2.55
N LYS A 140 -18.94 13.45 -3.52
CA LYS A 140 -19.35 14.82 -3.26
C LYS A 140 -20.54 14.90 -2.30
N ALA A 141 -21.52 14.03 -2.49
CA ALA A 141 -22.73 13.98 -1.65
C ALA A 141 -22.45 13.47 -0.21
N ALA A 142 -21.41 12.66 -0.03
CA ALA A 142 -21.03 12.09 1.27
C ALA A 142 -20.13 13.01 2.12
N LEU A 143 -19.59 14.10 1.56
CA LEU A 143 -18.78 15.06 2.31
C LEU A 143 -19.60 15.78 3.38
N ARG A 144 -19.04 15.92 4.58
CA ARG A 144 -19.62 16.64 5.72
C ARG A 144 -18.86 17.94 5.96
N PRO A 145 -19.44 18.97 6.59
CA PRO A 145 -18.74 20.22 6.88
C PRO A 145 -17.40 20.06 7.62
N ASN A 146 -17.29 19.00 8.44
CA ASN A 146 -16.09 18.66 9.19
C ASN A 146 -15.22 17.58 8.50
N THR A 147 -15.48 17.21 7.24
CA THR A 147 -14.60 16.31 6.51
C THR A 147 -13.27 17.00 6.22
N LYS A 148 -12.18 16.40 6.73
CA LYS A 148 -10.80 16.88 6.55
C LYS A 148 -9.92 15.91 5.76
N LEU A 149 -10.33 14.65 5.67
CA LEU A 149 -9.58 13.63 4.94
C LEU A 149 -10.55 12.75 4.13
N VAL A 150 -10.23 12.57 2.85
CA VAL A 150 -10.84 11.56 1.97
C VAL A 150 -9.81 10.46 1.78
N TRP A 151 -10.12 9.28 2.32
CA TRP A 151 -9.25 8.10 2.25
C TRP A 151 -9.66 7.22 1.09
N LEU A 152 -8.69 6.81 0.27
CA LEU A 152 -8.89 6.09 -0.97
C LEU A 152 -8.12 4.76 -0.98
N GLU A 153 -8.70 3.75 -1.60
CA GLU A 153 -7.99 2.57 -2.11
C GLU A 153 -8.42 2.33 -3.55
N SER A 154 -7.48 2.37 -4.47
CA SER A 154 -7.74 2.18 -5.91
C SER A 154 -6.58 1.43 -6.57
N PRO A 155 -6.80 0.16 -6.94
CA PRO A 155 -8.00 -0.67 -6.73
C PRO A 155 -8.31 -0.95 -5.27
N GLY A 156 -9.61 -1.00 -4.94
CA GLY A 156 -10.07 -1.23 -3.58
C GLY A 156 -9.89 -2.68 -3.12
N THR A 157 -9.75 -2.88 -1.83
CA THR A 157 -9.54 -4.21 -1.22
C THR A 157 -10.69 -5.18 -1.55
N MET A 158 -10.41 -6.46 -1.77
CA MET A 158 -11.32 -7.57 -2.10
C MET A 158 -12.03 -7.48 -3.47
N MET A 159 -12.65 -6.35 -3.82
CA MET A 159 -13.43 -6.22 -5.05
C MET A 159 -12.65 -5.54 -6.20
N PHE A 160 -11.52 -4.98 -5.92
CA PHE A 160 -10.55 -4.37 -6.86
C PHE A 160 -11.11 -3.35 -7.85
N ARG A 161 -12.21 -2.66 -7.50
CA ARG A 161 -12.75 -1.55 -8.28
C ARG A 161 -11.81 -0.36 -8.25
N THR A 162 -11.67 0.33 -9.38
CA THR A 162 -10.84 1.53 -9.53
C THR A 162 -11.64 2.81 -9.33
N LEU A 163 -10.97 3.88 -8.91
CA LEU A 163 -11.54 5.21 -8.68
C LEU A 163 -11.03 6.21 -9.74
N ASP A 164 -11.82 7.22 -10.05
CA ASP A 164 -11.34 8.43 -10.72
C ASP A 164 -10.64 9.32 -9.70
N LEU A 165 -9.32 9.10 -9.55
CA LEU A 165 -8.50 9.80 -8.54
C LEU A 165 -8.49 11.31 -8.76
N ALA A 166 -8.43 11.78 -10.01
CA ALA A 166 -8.37 13.20 -10.31
C ALA A 166 -9.67 13.91 -9.96
N ALA A 167 -10.81 13.36 -10.40
CA ALA A 167 -12.11 13.94 -10.07
C ALA A 167 -12.38 13.96 -8.56
N ILE A 168 -12.02 12.88 -7.84
CA ILE A 168 -12.20 12.82 -6.38
C ILE A 168 -11.25 13.79 -5.65
N ALA A 169 -10.01 13.95 -6.11
CA ALA A 169 -9.07 14.92 -5.55
C ALA A 169 -9.60 16.35 -5.72
N ASP A 170 -10.09 16.72 -6.89
CA ASP A 170 -10.69 18.03 -7.15
C ASP A 170 -11.90 18.32 -6.27
N ILE A 171 -12.77 17.31 -6.05
CA ILE A 171 -13.93 17.41 -5.15
C ILE A 171 -13.48 17.63 -3.70
N ALA A 172 -12.51 16.83 -3.23
CA ALA A 172 -11.99 16.95 -1.87
C ALA A 172 -11.34 18.33 -1.64
N HIS A 173 -10.51 18.79 -2.56
CA HIS A 173 -9.87 20.11 -2.49
C HIS A 173 -10.87 21.27 -2.52
N SER A 174 -11.90 21.19 -3.36
CA SER A 174 -12.96 22.18 -3.40
C SER A 174 -13.74 22.27 -2.08
N HIS A 175 -13.75 21.19 -1.30
CA HIS A 175 -14.34 21.14 0.03
C HIS A 175 -13.37 21.59 1.15
N GLY A 176 -12.07 21.71 0.85
CA GLY A 176 -11.02 21.99 1.82
C GLY A 176 -10.54 20.76 2.60
N ALA A 177 -10.75 19.56 2.06
CA ALA A 177 -10.26 18.29 2.58
C ALA A 177 -9.02 17.83 1.82
N LEU A 178 -8.14 17.08 2.51
CA LEU A 178 -7.00 16.39 1.90
C LEU A 178 -7.43 15.01 1.38
N THR A 179 -6.67 14.49 0.42
CA THR A 179 -6.79 13.12 -0.06
C THR A 179 -5.61 12.27 0.36
N CYS A 180 -5.88 11.03 0.80
CA CYS A 180 -4.87 10.02 1.13
C CYS A 180 -5.24 8.71 0.45
N ILE A 181 -4.28 8.07 -0.21
CA ILE A 181 -4.49 6.77 -0.86
C ILE A 181 -3.52 5.72 -0.31
N ASP A 182 -4.04 4.51 -0.05
CA ASP A 182 -3.19 3.32 0.05
C ASP A 182 -2.93 2.77 -1.36
N ASN A 183 -1.72 3.01 -1.87
CA ASN A 183 -1.26 2.60 -3.21
C ASN A 183 -0.49 1.28 -3.20
N SER A 184 -0.62 0.49 -2.14
CA SER A 184 0.14 -0.77 -1.98
C SER A 184 -0.12 -1.76 -3.11
N TRP A 185 -1.38 -1.86 -3.59
CA TRP A 185 -1.76 -2.80 -4.65
C TRP A 185 -1.08 -2.52 -5.97
N ALA A 186 -1.13 -1.28 -6.43
CA ALA A 186 -0.56 -0.88 -7.73
C ALA A 186 0.96 -0.74 -7.66
N SER A 187 1.51 -0.51 -6.47
CA SER A 187 2.89 -0.10 -6.28
C SER A 187 3.25 1.24 -6.97
N PRO A 188 4.38 1.86 -6.63
CA PRO A 188 4.79 3.09 -7.30
C PRO A 188 5.21 2.87 -8.77
N LEU A 189 5.20 1.62 -9.27
CA LEU A 189 5.52 1.36 -10.68
C LEU A 189 4.31 1.45 -11.60
N PHE A 190 3.11 1.10 -11.11
CA PHE A 190 1.92 1.03 -11.96
C PHE A 190 0.89 2.12 -11.68
N GLN A 191 1.04 2.89 -10.60
CA GLN A 191 0.20 4.05 -10.32
C GLN A 191 1.01 5.13 -9.62
N LYS A 192 0.74 6.38 -9.96
CA LYS A 192 1.37 7.57 -9.36
C LYS A 192 0.31 8.58 -8.92
N PRO A 193 -0.34 8.34 -7.78
CA PRO A 193 -1.51 9.13 -7.37
C PRO A 193 -1.23 10.62 -7.21
N ILE A 194 -0.02 11.00 -6.77
CA ILE A 194 0.37 12.41 -6.63
C ILE A 194 0.24 13.17 -7.96
N THR A 195 0.56 12.52 -9.09
CA THR A 195 0.42 13.16 -10.41
C THR A 195 -1.03 13.33 -10.87
N HIS A 196 -1.98 12.77 -10.13
CA HIS A 196 -3.42 12.88 -10.32
C HIS A 196 -4.11 13.70 -9.21
N GLY A 197 -3.35 14.51 -8.48
CA GLY A 197 -3.88 15.44 -7.48
C GLY A 197 -4.03 14.87 -6.08
N VAL A 198 -3.70 13.59 -5.83
CA VAL A 198 -3.74 13.02 -4.48
C VAL A 198 -2.63 13.61 -3.61
N ASP A 199 -2.96 14.03 -2.40
CA ASP A 199 -2.03 14.73 -1.49
C ASP A 199 -1.04 13.81 -0.78
N ILE A 200 -1.48 12.62 -0.41
CA ILE A 200 -0.73 11.70 0.46
C ILE A 200 -0.84 10.29 -0.12
N VAL A 201 0.30 9.64 -0.28
CA VAL A 201 0.37 8.25 -0.70
C VAL A 201 0.95 7.41 0.44
N ILE A 202 0.28 6.30 0.73
CA ILE A 202 0.75 5.28 1.68
C ILE A 202 1.09 4.01 0.92
N HIS A 203 2.13 3.34 1.39
CA HIS A 203 2.44 1.96 1.03
C HIS A 203 2.59 1.09 2.26
N SER A 204 1.98 -0.08 2.24
CA SER A 204 2.48 -1.22 2.98
C SER A 204 3.72 -1.75 2.24
N ALA A 205 4.91 -1.23 2.58
CA ALA A 205 6.15 -1.64 1.94
C ALA A 205 6.49 -3.12 2.16
N THR A 206 5.80 -3.77 3.10
CA THR A 206 5.73 -5.22 3.32
C THR A 206 5.44 -6.02 2.04
N LYS A 207 4.66 -5.42 1.10
CA LYS A 207 4.15 -6.09 -0.10
C LYS A 207 5.20 -6.08 -1.23
N TYR A 208 4.85 -5.58 -2.41
CA TYR A 208 5.74 -5.62 -3.59
C TYR A 208 7.06 -4.88 -3.42
N ILE A 209 7.13 -3.85 -2.55
CA ILE A 209 8.40 -3.13 -2.28
C ILE A 209 9.40 -4.07 -1.62
N GLY A 210 9.02 -4.78 -0.57
CA GLY A 210 9.82 -5.86 0.03
C GLY A 210 9.91 -7.07 -0.89
N GLY A 211 8.76 -7.66 -1.21
CA GLY A 211 8.57 -8.69 -2.22
C GLY A 211 9.12 -10.07 -1.89
N HIS A 212 9.55 -10.32 -0.65
CA HIS A 212 10.21 -11.57 -0.22
C HIS A 212 9.62 -12.17 1.06
N SER A 213 8.50 -11.62 1.56
CA SER A 213 7.77 -12.10 2.76
C SER A 213 8.60 -12.13 4.05
N ASP A 214 9.67 -11.31 4.13
CA ASP A 214 10.69 -11.32 5.19
C ASP A 214 10.75 -10.01 6.00
N VAL A 215 10.00 -8.96 5.61
CA VAL A 215 10.01 -7.65 6.26
C VAL A 215 8.61 -7.06 6.40
N VAL A 216 8.33 -6.43 7.53
CA VAL A 216 7.12 -5.63 7.76
C VAL A 216 7.51 -4.16 7.78
N ALA A 217 6.91 -3.37 6.88
CA ALA A 217 7.23 -1.96 6.75
C ALA A 217 6.09 -1.15 6.14
N GLY A 218 6.13 0.18 6.33
CA GLY A 218 5.24 1.14 5.70
C GLY A 218 6.00 2.34 5.17
N ALA A 219 5.34 3.13 4.33
CA ALA A 219 5.87 4.41 3.86
C ALA A 219 4.73 5.41 3.68
N VAL A 220 5.02 6.68 3.93
CA VAL A 220 4.15 7.83 3.63
C VAL A 220 4.93 8.76 2.71
N ILE A 221 4.32 9.16 1.60
CA ILE A 221 4.90 10.10 0.64
C ILE A 221 3.93 11.28 0.47
N THR A 222 4.46 12.50 0.51
CA THR A 222 3.68 13.73 0.36
C THR A 222 4.61 14.93 0.09
N THR A 223 4.10 16.18 0.24
CA THR A 223 4.93 17.39 0.19
C THR A 223 5.88 17.48 1.39
N ALA A 224 6.99 18.20 1.24
CA ALA A 224 7.97 18.39 2.31
C ALA A 224 7.37 19.12 3.53
N GLU A 225 6.47 20.07 3.30
CA GLU A 225 5.79 20.82 4.36
C GLU A 225 4.87 19.90 5.18
N ARG A 226 4.01 19.13 4.50
CA ARG A 226 3.07 18.21 5.15
C ARG A 226 3.80 17.09 5.87
N MET A 227 4.89 16.57 5.26
CA MET A 227 5.72 15.56 5.90
C MET A 227 6.39 16.08 7.17
N ARG A 228 6.88 17.32 7.17
CA ARG A 228 7.44 17.94 8.38
C ARG A 228 6.41 18.04 9.50
N HIS A 229 5.15 18.34 9.15
CA HIS A 229 4.05 18.37 10.11
C HIS A 229 3.78 16.98 10.71
N ILE A 230 3.67 15.95 9.86
CA ILE A 230 3.51 14.54 10.28
C ILE A 230 4.71 14.11 11.14
N PHE A 231 5.93 14.50 10.77
CA PHE A 231 7.14 14.13 11.49
C PHE A 231 7.08 14.56 12.96
N TYR A 232 6.78 15.84 13.23
CA TYR A 232 6.78 16.36 14.60
C TYR A 232 5.52 15.98 15.40
N ARG A 233 4.35 15.81 14.75
CA ARG A 233 3.10 15.49 15.46
C ARG A 233 2.90 14.00 15.73
N SER A 234 3.41 13.13 14.88
CA SER A 234 3.14 11.69 14.99
C SER A 234 4.37 10.81 14.83
N TYR A 235 5.14 10.93 13.74
CA TYR A 235 6.25 10.03 13.44
C TYR A 235 7.25 9.93 14.60
N LEU A 236 7.80 11.08 15.04
CA LEU A 236 8.81 11.15 16.10
C LEU A 236 8.27 10.73 17.46
N LEU A 237 6.99 11.05 17.75
CA LEU A 237 6.35 10.85 19.06
C LEU A 237 5.78 9.45 19.24
N LEU A 238 5.18 8.88 18.20
CA LEU A 238 4.62 7.51 18.24
C LEU A 238 5.72 6.44 18.08
N GLY A 239 6.85 6.80 17.45
CA GLY A 239 8.01 5.93 17.37
C GLY A 239 7.83 4.69 16.47
N GLY A 240 6.87 4.70 15.55
CA GLY A 240 6.64 3.61 14.59
C GLY A 240 7.67 3.56 13.46
N ILE A 241 8.95 3.75 13.78
CA ILE A 241 10.05 3.91 12.83
C ILE A 241 10.47 2.59 12.17
N LEU A 242 11.06 2.67 10.98
CA LEU A 242 11.72 1.56 10.32
C LEU A 242 13.19 1.46 10.77
N HIS A 243 13.65 0.22 11.04
CA HIS A 243 15.04 -0.02 11.39
C HIS A 243 15.97 -0.02 10.16
N PRO A 244 17.27 0.33 10.32
CA PRO A 244 18.23 0.38 9.21
C PRO A 244 18.38 -0.95 8.47
N PHE A 245 18.38 -2.08 9.17
CA PHE A 245 18.47 -3.41 8.55
C PHE A 245 17.23 -3.73 7.70
N ASP A 246 16.04 -3.46 8.21
CA ASP A 246 14.79 -3.66 7.46
C ASP A 246 14.72 -2.73 6.24
N SER A 247 15.20 -1.50 6.39
CA SER A 247 15.35 -0.55 5.27
C SER A 247 16.29 -1.10 4.18
N TRP A 248 17.39 -1.74 4.59
CA TRP A 248 18.32 -2.37 3.66
C TRP A 248 17.67 -3.55 2.91
N LEU A 249 16.84 -4.37 3.57
CA LEU A 249 16.06 -5.43 2.92
C LEU A 249 15.10 -4.84 1.88
N LEU A 250 14.43 -3.73 2.19
CA LEU A 250 13.55 -3.03 1.23
C LEU A 250 14.34 -2.45 0.05
N LEU A 251 15.51 -1.86 0.28
CA LEU A 251 16.40 -1.41 -0.79
C LEU A 251 16.82 -2.56 -1.72
N ARG A 252 17.12 -3.72 -1.14
CA ARG A 252 17.38 -4.95 -1.90
C ARG A 252 16.15 -5.42 -2.68
N GLY A 253 14.96 -5.37 -2.08
CA GLY A 253 13.69 -5.70 -2.71
C GLY A 253 13.37 -4.78 -3.90
N LEU A 254 13.60 -3.47 -3.77
CA LEU A 254 13.39 -2.51 -4.85
C LEU A 254 14.18 -2.86 -6.11
N ARG A 255 15.42 -3.36 -6.00
CA ARG A 255 16.28 -3.69 -7.15
C ARG A 255 15.67 -4.73 -8.08
N THR A 256 14.85 -5.63 -7.55
CA THR A 256 14.16 -6.66 -8.34
C THR A 256 12.69 -6.35 -8.59
N MET A 257 12.18 -5.27 -8.03
CA MET A 257 10.77 -4.94 -8.11
C MET A 257 10.26 -4.80 -9.55
N PRO A 258 10.96 -4.15 -10.50
CA PRO A 258 10.49 -4.04 -11.88
C PRO A 258 10.27 -5.40 -12.54
N VAL A 259 11.21 -6.33 -12.43
CA VAL A 259 11.09 -7.67 -13.04
C VAL A 259 10.04 -8.53 -12.33
N ARG A 260 9.91 -8.41 -11.01
CA ARG A 260 8.86 -9.12 -10.26
C ARG A 260 7.47 -8.62 -10.63
N MET A 261 7.27 -7.30 -10.69
CA MET A 261 6.00 -6.71 -11.08
C MET A 261 5.59 -7.07 -12.50
N GLN A 262 6.55 -7.17 -13.45
CA GLN A 262 6.28 -7.66 -14.80
C GLN A 262 5.76 -9.10 -14.80
N GLN A 263 6.39 -9.98 -14.01
CA GLN A 263 5.98 -11.38 -13.92
C GLN A 263 4.63 -11.52 -13.22
N HIS A 264 4.43 -10.84 -12.07
CA HIS A 264 3.13 -10.82 -11.38
C HIS A 264 1.99 -10.37 -12.31
N HIS A 265 2.21 -9.29 -13.07
CA HIS A 265 1.25 -8.79 -14.05
C HIS A 265 0.89 -9.84 -15.11
N ALA A 266 1.90 -10.44 -15.72
CA ALA A 266 1.69 -11.42 -16.81
C ALA A 266 0.97 -12.66 -16.30
N ASP A 267 1.41 -13.23 -15.19
CA ASP A 267 0.84 -14.47 -14.64
C ASP A 267 -0.56 -14.25 -14.07
N ALA A 268 -0.81 -13.13 -13.38
CA ALA A 268 -2.14 -12.84 -12.83
C ALA A 268 -3.20 -12.70 -13.93
N ILE A 269 -2.89 -12.01 -15.02
CA ILE A 269 -3.83 -11.88 -16.15
C ILE A 269 -4.14 -13.26 -16.74
N ARG A 270 -3.13 -14.09 -16.99
CA ARG A 270 -3.35 -15.44 -17.54
C ARG A 270 -4.22 -16.33 -16.63
N VAL A 271 -3.95 -16.30 -15.31
CA VAL A 271 -4.75 -17.04 -14.32
C VAL A 271 -6.18 -16.50 -14.27
N ALA A 272 -6.35 -15.19 -14.27
CA ALA A 272 -7.66 -14.54 -14.24
C ALA A 272 -8.46 -14.79 -15.53
N GLU A 273 -7.83 -14.77 -16.70
CA GLU A 273 -8.44 -15.14 -17.99
C GLU A 273 -8.90 -16.61 -17.98
N PHE A 274 -8.08 -17.53 -17.46
CA PHE A 274 -8.47 -18.93 -17.30
C PHE A 274 -9.72 -19.06 -16.43
N LEU A 275 -9.75 -18.43 -15.24
CA LEU A 275 -10.89 -18.47 -14.34
C LEU A 275 -12.18 -17.95 -15.00
N ARG A 276 -12.11 -16.92 -15.84
CA ARG A 276 -13.27 -16.39 -16.58
C ARG A 276 -13.90 -17.39 -17.56
N THR A 277 -13.15 -18.40 -17.99
CA THR A 277 -13.66 -19.44 -18.89
C THR A 277 -14.33 -20.60 -18.15
N ARG A 278 -14.28 -20.63 -16.83
CA ARG A 278 -14.74 -21.75 -16.02
C ARG A 278 -16.24 -21.61 -15.67
N PRO A 279 -17.07 -22.65 -15.89
CA PRO A 279 -18.48 -22.63 -15.55
C PRO A 279 -18.74 -22.57 -14.03
N GLU A 280 -17.76 -22.98 -13.21
CA GLU A 280 -17.78 -22.95 -11.75
C GLU A 280 -17.56 -21.53 -11.18
N VAL A 281 -17.11 -20.58 -12.02
CA VAL A 281 -16.79 -19.21 -11.64
C VAL A 281 -17.92 -18.28 -12.06
N ALA A 282 -18.47 -17.53 -11.12
CA ALA A 282 -19.53 -16.55 -11.36
C ALA A 282 -18.98 -15.21 -11.87
N ALA A 283 -17.88 -14.75 -11.29
CA ALA A 283 -17.23 -13.49 -11.67
C ALA A 283 -15.73 -13.51 -11.32
N VAL A 284 -14.95 -12.67 -12.01
CA VAL A 284 -13.54 -12.40 -11.70
C VAL A 284 -13.38 -10.91 -11.53
N HIS A 285 -12.92 -10.49 -10.36
CA HIS A 285 -12.67 -9.10 -9.98
C HIS A 285 -11.19 -8.76 -10.17
N HIS A 286 -10.87 -8.25 -11.35
CA HIS A 286 -9.53 -7.84 -11.73
C HIS A 286 -9.62 -6.61 -12.64
N PRO A 287 -8.91 -5.50 -12.34
CA PRO A 287 -9.06 -4.24 -13.07
C PRO A 287 -8.75 -4.33 -14.58
N ALA A 288 -8.03 -5.37 -15.02
CA ALA A 288 -7.77 -5.58 -16.45
C ALA A 288 -9.04 -5.87 -17.28
N PHE A 289 -10.13 -6.24 -16.63
CA PHE A 289 -11.41 -6.58 -17.28
C PHE A 289 -12.48 -5.50 -17.12
N ASP A 290 -12.18 -4.47 -16.36
CA ASP A 290 -13.01 -3.29 -16.18
C ASP A 290 -12.74 -2.23 -17.26
N ALA A 291 -13.48 -1.13 -17.23
CA ALA A 291 -13.14 0.04 -18.03
C ALA A 291 -11.72 0.51 -17.70
N PRO A 292 -10.92 0.90 -18.72
CA PRO A 292 -9.55 1.33 -18.49
C PRO A 292 -9.46 2.48 -17.49
N SER A 293 -8.68 2.30 -16.43
CA SER A 293 -8.38 3.38 -15.49
C SER A 293 -7.25 4.24 -16.06
N PRO A 294 -7.42 5.57 -16.13
CA PRO A 294 -6.38 6.47 -16.64
C PRO A 294 -5.14 6.52 -15.73
N THR A 295 -5.25 6.02 -14.48
CA THR A 295 -4.17 6.08 -13.49
C THR A 295 -3.33 4.82 -13.43
N LEU A 296 -3.80 3.68 -13.99
CA LEU A 296 -3.10 2.40 -13.96
C LEU A 296 -2.34 2.13 -15.27
N THR A 297 -1.03 1.91 -15.18
CA THR A 297 -0.16 1.54 -16.31
C THR A 297 0.14 0.04 -16.37
N GLY A 298 -0.30 -0.71 -15.38
CA GLY A 298 -0.16 -2.17 -15.24
C GLY A 298 -0.97 -2.67 -14.05
N PHE A 299 -0.91 -3.98 -13.82
CA PHE A 299 -1.70 -4.66 -12.79
C PHE A 299 -0.79 -5.53 -11.92
N SER A 300 -1.14 -5.67 -10.66
CA SER A 300 -0.41 -6.52 -9.71
C SER A 300 -0.87 -7.98 -9.77
N GLY A 301 -0.25 -8.80 -8.93
CA GLY A 301 -0.58 -10.23 -8.81
C GLY A 301 -1.81 -10.53 -7.94
N LEU A 302 -2.51 -9.51 -7.43
CA LEU A 302 -3.60 -9.69 -6.46
C LEU A 302 -4.96 -9.41 -7.09
N PHE A 303 -5.88 -10.39 -7.02
CA PHE A 303 -7.26 -10.26 -7.49
C PHE A 303 -8.19 -11.21 -6.75
N SER A 304 -9.49 -11.15 -7.03
CA SER A 304 -10.49 -12.07 -6.48
C SER A 304 -11.35 -12.67 -7.58
N PHE A 305 -11.97 -13.80 -7.27
CA PHE A 305 -13.03 -14.38 -8.08
C PHE A 305 -14.11 -14.97 -7.18
N GLU A 306 -15.27 -15.25 -7.77
CA GLU A 306 -16.42 -15.82 -7.08
C GLU A 306 -16.68 -17.24 -7.57
N LEU A 307 -16.71 -18.20 -6.65
CA LEU A 307 -17.30 -19.51 -6.94
C LEU A 307 -18.82 -19.37 -7.04
N LYS A 308 -19.37 -19.97 -8.09
CA LYS A 308 -20.79 -19.92 -8.39
C LYS A 308 -21.60 -20.69 -7.34
N ASP A 309 -22.69 -20.08 -6.85
CA ASP A 309 -23.61 -20.65 -5.88
C ASP A 309 -22.94 -21.25 -4.62
N ALA A 310 -21.77 -20.67 -4.23
CA ALA A 310 -20.91 -21.19 -3.17
C ALA A 310 -21.11 -20.47 -1.84
N GLY A 311 -21.21 -21.23 -0.77
CA GLY A 311 -21.11 -20.81 0.60
C GLY A 311 -19.73 -21.09 1.20
N PHE A 312 -19.68 -21.11 2.54
CA PHE A 312 -18.41 -21.34 3.26
C PHE A 312 -17.81 -22.72 2.98
N ASP A 313 -18.62 -23.78 2.93
CA ASP A 313 -18.11 -25.15 2.77
C ASP A 313 -17.55 -25.40 1.37
N GLU A 314 -18.15 -24.82 0.32
CA GLU A 314 -17.64 -24.89 -1.05
C GLU A 314 -16.32 -24.13 -1.17
N VAL A 315 -16.25 -22.90 -0.64
CA VAL A 315 -15.04 -22.09 -0.59
C VAL A 315 -13.91 -22.82 0.15
N ARG A 316 -14.23 -23.40 1.31
CA ARG A 316 -13.24 -24.16 2.11
C ARG A 316 -12.72 -25.37 1.33
N ARG A 317 -13.60 -26.17 0.72
CA ARG A 317 -13.21 -27.35 -0.06
C ARG A 317 -12.28 -26.98 -1.22
N PHE A 318 -12.60 -25.93 -1.95
CA PHE A 318 -11.73 -25.43 -3.02
C PHE A 318 -10.35 -25.01 -2.49
N ILE A 319 -10.30 -24.17 -1.46
CA ILE A 319 -9.05 -23.69 -0.87
C ILE A 319 -8.19 -24.85 -0.34
N ASP A 320 -8.80 -25.82 0.37
CA ASP A 320 -8.11 -26.96 0.94
C ASP A 320 -7.60 -27.95 -0.14
N SER A 321 -8.17 -27.92 -1.35
CA SER A 321 -7.76 -28.78 -2.48
C SER A 321 -6.52 -28.25 -3.21
N LEU A 322 -6.21 -26.95 -3.08
CA LEU A 322 -5.05 -26.34 -3.73
C LEU A 322 -3.74 -26.85 -3.10
N ARG A 323 -2.74 -27.10 -3.93
CA ARG A 323 -1.43 -27.67 -3.49
C ARG A 323 -0.29 -26.68 -3.63
N ARG A 324 -0.37 -25.77 -4.60
CA ARG A 324 0.68 -24.76 -4.85
C ARG A 324 0.40 -23.48 -4.09
N PHE A 325 -0.86 -23.09 -4.00
CA PHE A 325 -1.24 -21.93 -3.19
C PHE A 325 -1.11 -22.24 -1.70
N ARG A 326 -0.48 -21.34 -0.96
CA ARG A 326 -0.45 -21.40 0.50
C ARG A 326 -1.66 -20.68 1.08
N ILE A 327 -2.28 -21.27 2.10
CA ILE A 327 -3.35 -20.62 2.84
C ILE A 327 -2.73 -19.60 3.79
N GLY A 328 -2.92 -18.33 3.51
CA GLY A 328 -2.29 -17.27 4.30
C GLY A 328 -2.84 -15.88 4.02
N VAL A 329 -2.70 -15.03 5.02
CA VAL A 329 -2.95 -13.59 4.86
C VAL A 329 -1.78 -12.94 4.12
N SER A 330 -1.96 -11.65 3.74
CA SER A 330 -0.95 -10.90 2.98
C SER A 330 -0.92 -11.24 1.49
N TRP A 331 0.09 -10.75 0.78
CA TRP A 331 0.30 -10.85 -0.67
C TRP A 331 1.59 -10.12 -1.07
N GLY A 332 2.00 -10.25 -2.34
CA GLY A 332 3.10 -9.47 -2.93
C GLY A 332 4.48 -10.06 -2.73
N GLY A 333 4.58 -11.27 -2.15
CA GLY A 333 5.80 -12.08 -2.10
C GLY A 333 5.99 -12.92 -3.36
N VAL A 334 7.00 -13.79 -3.34
CA VAL A 334 7.32 -14.71 -4.44
C VAL A 334 6.40 -15.93 -4.49
N GLU A 335 5.76 -16.26 -3.35
CA GLU A 335 4.82 -17.37 -3.20
C GLU A 335 3.38 -16.97 -3.53
N SER A 336 2.62 -17.92 -4.08
CA SER A 336 1.17 -17.78 -4.30
C SER A 336 0.38 -18.02 -3.01
N LEU A 337 -0.57 -17.12 -2.71
CA LEU A 337 -1.42 -17.18 -1.52
C LEU A 337 -2.90 -17.16 -1.88
N VAL A 338 -3.70 -17.83 -1.05
CA VAL A 338 -5.16 -17.87 -1.18
C VAL A 338 -5.84 -17.65 0.16
N ILE A 339 -6.93 -16.90 0.15
CA ILE A 339 -7.82 -16.69 1.30
C ILE A 339 -9.22 -16.29 0.84
N SER A 340 -10.23 -16.56 1.67
CA SER A 340 -11.56 -15.99 1.52
C SER A 340 -11.89 -15.05 2.68
N PRO A 341 -12.66 -13.96 2.45
CA PRO A 341 -13.22 -13.16 3.53
C PRO A 341 -14.37 -13.89 4.26
N ASN A 342 -14.98 -14.92 3.65
CA ASN A 342 -16.03 -15.73 4.27
C ASN A 342 -15.43 -16.66 5.34
N ARG A 343 -15.91 -16.51 6.58
CA ARG A 343 -15.49 -17.28 7.75
C ARG A 343 -16.58 -18.23 8.26
N GLY A 344 -17.69 -18.37 7.51
CA GLY A 344 -18.86 -19.18 7.88
C GLY A 344 -19.82 -18.53 8.89
N ASN A 345 -19.34 -17.59 9.71
CA ASN A 345 -20.13 -16.96 10.76
C ASN A 345 -20.22 -15.42 10.62
N ASN A 346 -19.78 -14.86 9.50
CA ASN A 346 -19.71 -13.41 9.27
C ASN A 346 -20.52 -12.95 8.04
N LEU A 347 -21.53 -13.69 7.63
CA LEU A 347 -22.30 -13.40 6.41
C LEU A 347 -22.93 -12.01 6.47
N HIS A 348 -23.51 -11.61 7.60
CA HIS A 348 -24.09 -10.28 7.76
C HIS A 348 -23.05 -9.15 7.50
N TYR A 349 -21.79 -9.37 7.92
CA TYR A 349 -20.72 -8.43 7.62
C TYR A 349 -20.42 -8.40 6.12
N LEU A 350 -20.33 -9.57 5.46
CA LEU A 350 -20.11 -9.64 4.01
C LEU A 350 -21.21 -8.91 3.24
N ASP A 351 -22.49 -9.13 3.60
CA ASP A 351 -23.62 -8.46 3.00
C ASP A 351 -23.53 -6.94 3.18
N SER A 352 -23.21 -6.48 4.39
CA SER A 352 -23.02 -5.04 4.69
C SER A 352 -21.90 -4.40 3.87
N GLN A 353 -20.90 -5.19 3.48
CA GLN A 353 -19.79 -4.77 2.64
C GLN A 353 -20.03 -5.07 1.15
N ARG A 354 -21.19 -5.59 0.76
CA ARG A 354 -21.49 -6.02 -0.61
C ARG A 354 -20.44 -6.98 -1.16
N ILE A 355 -19.93 -7.90 -0.31
CA ILE A 355 -18.93 -8.92 -0.66
C ILE A 355 -19.65 -10.26 -0.87
N PRO A 356 -19.52 -10.89 -2.04
CA PRO A 356 -20.12 -12.19 -2.31
C PRO A 356 -19.62 -13.28 -1.38
N HIS A 357 -20.52 -14.20 -0.98
CA HIS A 357 -20.19 -15.29 -0.04
C HIS A 357 -19.20 -16.30 -0.62
N GLY A 358 -19.19 -16.47 -1.95
CA GLY A 358 -18.27 -17.34 -2.69
C GLY A 358 -16.95 -16.67 -3.05
N LEU A 359 -16.65 -15.46 -2.53
CA LEU A 359 -15.45 -14.70 -2.90
C LEU A 359 -14.17 -15.36 -2.40
N ILE A 360 -13.22 -15.54 -3.31
CA ILE A 360 -11.86 -16.03 -3.03
C ILE A 360 -10.86 -15.00 -3.55
N ARG A 361 -9.91 -14.60 -2.71
CA ARG A 361 -8.81 -13.72 -3.08
C ARG A 361 -7.56 -14.54 -3.33
N MET A 362 -6.94 -14.35 -4.48
CA MET A 362 -5.66 -14.96 -4.86
C MET A 362 -4.57 -13.92 -5.00
N SER A 363 -3.40 -14.22 -4.45
CA SER A 363 -2.15 -13.53 -4.75
C SER A 363 -1.29 -14.46 -5.59
N ILE A 364 -1.02 -14.07 -6.81
CA ILE A 364 -0.21 -14.83 -7.75
C ILE A 364 1.25 -14.53 -7.48
N GLY A 365 2.02 -15.56 -7.15
CA GLY A 365 3.47 -15.52 -6.94
C GLY A 365 4.26 -15.56 -8.24
N LEU A 366 5.43 -16.18 -8.19
CA LEU A 366 6.37 -16.28 -9.32
C LEU A 366 6.58 -17.73 -9.77
N GLU A 367 5.67 -18.65 -9.41
CA GLU A 367 5.76 -20.09 -9.76
C GLU A 367 5.43 -20.35 -11.24
N GLY A 368 4.90 -19.35 -11.95
CA GLY A 368 4.48 -19.43 -13.35
C GLY A 368 3.01 -19.81 -13.53
N ALA A 369 2.34 -19.10 -14.43
CA ALA A 369 0.89 -19.22 -14.64
C ALA A 369 0.43 -20.63 -14.98
N ASP A 370 1.15 -21.38 -15.79
CA ASP A 370 0.75 -22.75 -16.20
C ASP A 370 0.62 -23.69 -15.01
N ALA A 371 1.60 -23.68 -14.11
CA ALA A 371 1.60 -24.51 -12.92
C ALA A 371 0.45 -24.13 -11.94
N LEU A 372 0.12 -22.84 -11.86
CA LEU A 372 -0.99 -22.35 -11.02
C LEU A 372 -2.35 -22.68 -11.63
N ILE A 373 -2.48 -22.59 -12.96
CA ILE A 373 -3.69 -22.96 -13.70
C ILE A 373 -3.98 -24.45 -13.55
N ASP A 374 -2.96 -25.31 -13.65
CA ASP A 374 -3.11 -26.75 -13.45
C ASP A 374 -3.62 -27.07 -12.03
N ASP A 375 -3.08 -26.38 -11.02
CA ASP A 375 -3.50 -26.55 -9.61
C ASP A 375 -4.95 -26.10 -9.39
N ILE A 376 -5.33 -24.94 -9.92
CA ILE A 376 -6.70 -24.42 -9.85
C ILE A 376 -7.67 -25.34 -10.59
N SER A 377 -7.29 -25.82 -11.80
CA SER A 377 -8.12 -26.70 -12.61
C SER A 377 -8.40 -28.04 -11.93
N ALA A 378 -7.45 -28.54 -11.12
CA ALA A 378 -7.63 -29.77 -10.35
C ALA A 378 -8.48 -29.56 -9.09
N ALA A 379 -8.65 -28.33 -8.62
CA ALA A 379 -9.40 -27.98 -7.42
C ALA A 379 -10.86 -27.56 -7.72
N LEU A 380 -11.15 -27.08 -8.95
CA LEU A 380 -12.49 -26.76 -9.45
C LEU A 380 -13.29 -28.04 -9.79
#